data_1dc023f02fd0e106bd0e6f40e11c00e4
#
_entry.id   1dc023f02fd0e106bd0e6f40e11c00e4
#
_cell.length_a   1.000
_cell.length_b   1.000
_cell.length_c   1.000
_cell.angle_alpha   90.00
_cell.angle_beta   90.00
_cell.angle_gamma   90.00
#
_symmetry.space_group_name_H-M   'P 1'
#
loop_
_entity.id
_entity.type
_entity.pdbx_description
1 polymer ?
#
loop_
_entity_poly.entity_id
_entity_poly.type
_entity_poly.pdbx_seq_one_letter_code
_entity_poly.pdbx_strand_id
1 'polypeptide(L)'
;TGSTSLSEINYRMDWARTLLKKYGAIVNSARRVWSITPAFADVAEVDGEDVDKKCHRPATTKTGKTVEPDSDDGGEVRKKLHEVITNMNPYAFERLSQRLLRECGFTQVEVTKKSGDGGIDGTGKLRINGIFSFNIAFQCKRYQGVVGSGDIRDFRGSLTTNIEKGVFITTGSFSKSAIEEASSPGKQQIDLIDGEEFISKLAEFGIELKAARQIKAKYSFDDAEL
;
A
#
# COMPACT_ATOMS: atom_id res chain seq x y z
N THR A 1 19.17 -16.06 18.79
CA THR A 1 17.94 -16.66 18.24
C THR A 1 16.91 -15.53 18.11
N GLY A 2 16.89 -14.89 16.90
CA GLY A 2 16.03 -13.75 16.61
C GLY A 2 14.57 -14.16 16.46
N SER A 3 13.72 -13.57 17.28
CA SER A 3 12.28 -13.60 17.12
C SER A 3 11.92 -12.76 15.88
N THR A 4 11.66 -13.42 14.76
CA THR A 4 11.13 -12.77 13.56
C THR A 4 9.70 -12.33 13.86
N SER A 5 9.42 -11.03 13.78
CA SER A 5 8.10 -10.47 14.03
C SER A 5 7.09 -11.01 13.01
N LEU A 6 5.83 -11.25 13.43
CA LEU A 6 4.72 -11.66 12.54
C LEU A 6 4.52 -10.70 11.36
N SER A 7 4.83 -9.41 11.56
CA SER A 7 4.80 -8.40 10.48
C SER A 7 5.88 -8.65 9.43
N GLU A 8 7.07 -9.08 9.83
CA GLU A 8 8.16 -9.41 8.91
C GLU A 8 7.85 -10.68 8.11
N ILE A 9 7.25 -11.69 8.74
CA ILE A 9 6.81 -12.91 8.06
C ILE A 9 5.74 -12.58 7.01
N ASN A 10 4.74 -11.79 7.35
CA ASN A 10 3.70 -11.37 6.42
C ASN A 10 4.28 -10.55 5.26
N TYR A 11 5.17 -9.61 5.54
CA TYR A 11 5.87 -8.83 4.52
C TYR A 11 6.64 -9.73 3.54
N ARG A 12 7.40 -10.70 4.05
CA ARG A 12 8.14 -11.66 3.23
C ARG A 12 7.21 -12.54 2.40
N MET A 13 6.09 -12.97 2.97
CA MET A 13 5.07 -13.76 2.25
C MET A 13 4.43 -12.96 1.12
N ASP A 14 4.09 -11.70 1.34
CA ASP A 14 3.47 -10.86 0.33
C ASP A 14 4.45 -10.52 -0.79
N TRP A 15 5.70 -10.29 -0.43
CA TRP A 15 6.79 -10.12 -1.40
C TRP A 15 7.00 -11.40 -2.24
N ALA A 16 7.06 -12.57 -1.61
CA ALA A 16 7.18 -13.85 -2.29
C ALA A 16 5.99 -14.12 -3.24
N ARG A 17 4.74 -13.82 -2.81
CA ARG A 17 3.55 -13.93 -3.68
C ARG A 17 3.66 -13.02 -4.89
N THR A 18 4.15 -11.80 -4.71
CA THR A 18 4.33 -10.85 -5.83
C THR A 18 5.34 -11.37 -6.85
N LEU A 19 6.48 -11.90 -6.38
CA LEU A 19 7.49 -12.49 -7.25
C LEU A 19 6.97 -13.75 -7.97
N LEU A 20 6.34 -14.67 -7.25
CA LEU A 20 5.79 -15.90 -7.83
C LEU A 20 4.67 -15.63 -8.84
N LYS A 21 3.85 -14.59 -8.62
CA LYS A 21 2.87 -14.12 -9.60
C LYS A 21 3.56 -13.59 -10.85
N LYS A 22 4.58 -12.74 -10.69
CA LYS A 22 5.37 -12.18 -11.81
C LYS A 22 6.13 -13.29 -12.55
N TYR A 23 6.57 -14.30 -11.86
CA TYR A 23 7.22 -15.49 -12.42
C TYR A 23 6.22 -16.38 -13.19
N GLY A 24 4.92 -16.25 -12.92
CA GLY A 24 3.86 -17.04 -13.54
C GLY A 24 3.53 -18.34 -12.81
N ALA A 25 4.09 -18.57 -11.62
CA ALA A 25 3.86 -19.80 -10.86
C ALA A 25 2.50 -19.81 -10.15
N ILE A 26 2.02 -18.64 -9.72
CA ILE A 26 0.73 -18.51 -9.04
C ILE A 26 -0.13 -17.42 -9.66
N VAL A 27 -1.43 -17.55 -9.50
CA VAL A 27 -2.43 -16.56 -9.92
C VAL A 27 -3.41 -16.29 -8.77
N ASN A 28 -3.88 -15.06 -8.67
CA ASN A 28 -4.97 -14.75 -7.76
C ASN A 28 -6.30 -15.15 -8.42
N SER A 29 -6.87 -16.27 -8.00
CA SER A 29 -8.09 -16.84 -8.57
C SER A 29 -9.37 -16.25 -7.98
N ALA A 30 -9.31 -15.70 -6.75
CA ALA A 30 -10.37 -14.97 -6.09
C ALA A 30 -9.79 -14.09 -4.99
N ARG A 31 -10.59 -13.21 -4.40
CA ARG A 31 -10.15 -12.33 -3.31
C ARG A 31 -9.45 -13.15 -2.21
N ARG A 32 -8.15 -12.91 -1.99
CA ARG A 32 -7.28 -13.61 -1.02
C ARG A 32 -7.06 -15.11 -1.30
N VAL A 33 -7.45 -15.58 -2.48
CA VAL A 33 -7.25 -16.98 -2.89
C VAL A 33 -6.19 -17.03 -3.99
N TRP A 34 -5.14 -17.76 -3.72
CA TRP A 34 -4.03 -17.97 -4.63
C TRP A 34 -4.04 -19.42 -5.13
N SER A 35 -3.88 -19.61 -6.41
CA SER A 35 -3.83 -20.92 -7.04
C SER A 35 -2.55 -21.07 -7.83
N ILE A 36 -2.00 -22.28 -7.85
CA ILE A 36 -0.88 -22.63 -8.73
C ILE A 36 -1.39 -22.63 -10.16
N THR A 37 -0.62 -22.05 -11.09
CA THR A 37 -0.98 -22.06 -12.51
C THR A 37 -0.80 -23.46 -13.10
N PRO A 38 -1.54 -23.84 -14.16
CA PRO A 38 -1.40 -25.15 -14.80
C PRO A 38 0.03 -25.48 -15.24
N ALA A 39 0.81 -24.47 -15.62
CA ALA A 39 2.22 -24.64 -16.02
C ALA A 39 3.13 -25.09 -14.87
N PHE A 40 2.71 -24.92 -13.63
CA PHE A 40 3.47 -25.27 -12.43
C PHE A 40 2.76 -26.32 -11.56
N ALA A 41 1.68 -26.94 -12.05
CA ALA A 41 0.90 -27.90 -11.27
C ALA A 41 1.72 -29.11 -10.83
N ASP A 42 2.67 -29.56 -11.64
CA ASP A 42 3.53 -30.71 -11.39
C ASP A 42 4.93 -30.34 -10.88
N VAL A 43 5.16 -29.05 -10.59
CA VAL A 43 6.45 -28.55 -10.10
C VAL A 43 6.44 -28.59 -8.57
N ALA A 44 7.27 -29.46 -7.98
CA ALA A 44 7.33 -29.63 -6.53
C ALA A 44 8.04 -28.46 -5.82
N GLU A 45 9.01 -27.82 -6.48
CA GLU A 45 9.80 -26.74 -5.92
C GLU A 45 10.19 -25.74 -7.01
N VAL A 46 10.16 -24.46 -6.68
CA VAL A 46 10.59 -23.37 -7.57
C VAL A 46 11.87 -22.78 -7.00
N ASP A 47 12.93 -22.76 -7.81
CA ASP A 47 14.22 -22.19 -7.42
C ASP A 47 14.10 -20.68 -7.24
N GLY A 48 14.39 -20.22 -6.03
CA GLY A 48 14.35 -18.80 -5.67
C GLY A 48 15.31 -17.92 -6.47
N GLU A 49 16.48 -18.44 -6.85
CA GLU A 49 17.45 -17.72 -7.69
C GLU A 49 16.92 -17.54 -9.12
N ASP A 50 16.22 -18.53 -9.65
CA ASP A 50 15.63 -18.44 -11.00
C ASP A 50 14.46 -17.47 -11.02
N VAL A 51 13.64 -17.44 -9.96
CA VAL A 51 12.60 -16.43 -9.75
C VAL A 51 13.23 -15.04 -9.69
N ASP A 52 14.30 -14.87 -8.94
CA ASP A 52 14.97 -13.59 -8.77
C ASP A 52 15.58 -13.09 -10.10
N LYS A 53 16.27 -13.96 -10.82
CA LYS A 53 16.85 -13.66 -12.14
C LYS A 53 15.79 -13.25 -13.18
N LYS A 54 14.64 -13.89 -13.20
CA LYS A 54 13.54 -13.55 -14.13
C LYS A 54 12.78 -12.29 -13.71
N CYS A 55 12.67 -12.05 -12.40
CA CYS A 55 11.89 -10.94 -11.85
C CYS A 55 12.71 -9.66 -11.61
N HIS A 56 14.01 -9.79 -11.33
CA HIS A 56 14.97 -8.69 -11.19
C HIS A 56 15.95 -8.70 -12.36
N ARG A 57 15.58 -8.09 -13.47
CA ARG A 57 16.52 -7.84 -14.57
C ARG A 57 17.46 -6.71 -14.13
N PRO A 58 18.78 -6.94 -14.00
CA PRO A 58 19.71 -5.85 -13.69
C PRO A 58 19.73 -4.86 -14.87
N ALA A 59 19.68 -3.58 -14.57
CA ALA A 59 19.96 -2.52 -15.51
C ALA A 59 21.44 -2.60 -15.91
N THR A 60 21.78 -3.19 -17.05
CA THR A 60 23.09 -3.10 -17.68
C THR A 60 23.01 -2.44 -19.04
N THR A 61 23.54 -1.22 -19.06
CA THR A 61 24.37 -0.56 -20.11
C THR A 61 24.24 -1.01 -21.56
N LYS A 62 23.79 -0.01 -22.35
CA LYS A 62 24.21 0.38 -23.72
C LYS A 62 24.67 -0.70 -24.70
N THR A 63 23.87 -0.98 -25.68
CA THR A 63 24.03 -0.64 -27.10
C THR A 63 23.00 -1.36 -27.96
N GLY A 64 22.23 -0.58 -28.70
CA GLY A 64 21.80 -0.88 -30.07
C GLY A 64 20.70 -1.88 -30.34
N LYS A 65 19.57 -1.31 -30.63
CA LYS A 65 18.36 -1.77 -31.32
C LYS A 65 17.17 -2.06 -30.43
N THR A 66 16.27 -1.10 -30.49
CA THR A 66 14.86 -1.09 -30.10
C THR A 66 14.15 -2.36 -30.56
N VAL A 67 13.79 -3.17 -29.57
CA VAL A 67 12.55 -3.94 -29.59
C VAL A 67 11.81 -3.38 -28.40
N GLU A 68 10.75 -2.64 -28.63
CA GLU A 68 9.85 -2.17 -27.61
C GLU A 68 9.28 -3.39 -26.88
N PRO A 69 9.43 -3.50 -25.57
CA PRO A 69 8.68 -4.49 -24.83
C PRO A 69 7.26 -3.98 -24.63
N ASP A 70 6.30 -4.84 -24.92
CA ASP A 70 4.88 -4.70 -24.64
C ASP A 70 4.56 -3.77 -23.49
N SER A 71 3.69 -2.82 -23.82
CA SER A 71 2.89 -1.94 -22.98
C SER A 71 3.10 -2.10 -21.46
N ASP A 72 3.81 -1.15 -20.86
CA ASP A 72 3.80 -0.85 -19.41
C ASP A 72 2.43 -0.27 -19.02
N ASP A 73 1.37 -1.06 -19.25
CA ASP A 73 -0.01 -0.72 -18.89
C ASP A 73 -0.17 -0.59 -17.36
N GLY A 74 0.63 -1.32 -16.59
CA GLY A 74 0.62 -1.22 -15.14
C GLY A 74 1.16 0.10 -14.60
N GLY A 75 2.20 0.65 -15.18
CA GLY A 75 2.80 1.92 -14.76
C GLY A 75 1.91 3.11 -15.09
N GLU A 76 1.27 3.10 -16.25
CA GLU A 76 0.35 4.16 -16.65
C GLU A 76 -0.95 4.15 -15.81
N VAL A 77 -1.48 2.98 -15.53
CA VAL A 77 -2.65 2.83 -14.64
C VAL A 77 -2.32 3.35 -13.23
N ARG A 78 -1.15 3.02 -12.69
CA ARG A 78 -0.71 3.53 -11.38
C ARG A 78 -0.58 5.05 -11.36
N LYS A 79 0.04 5.65 -12.38
CA LYS A 79 0.14 7.12 -12.50
C LYS A 79 -1.24 7.78 -12.51
N LYS A 80 -2.16 7.25 -13.31
CA LYS A 80 -3.54 7.76 -13.36
C LYS A 80 -4.28 7.58 -12.04
N LEU A 81 -4.08 6.47 -11.33
CA LEU A 81 -4.64 6.27 -9.99
C LEU A 81 -4.06 7.28 -8.99
N HIS A 82 -2.76 7.54 -9.06
CA HIS A 82 -2.12 8.56 -8.24
C HIS A 82 -2.69 9.95 -8.50
N GLU A 83 -2.89 10.33 -9.77
CA GLU A 83 -3.54 11.58 -10.15
C GLU A 83 -4.98 11.66 -9.59
N VAL A 84 -5.74 10.56 -9.67
CA VAL A 84 -7.10 10.49 -9.14
C VAL A 84 -7.13 10.72 -7.63
N ILE A 85 -6.30 10.04 -6.85
CA ILE A 85 -6.29 10.22 -5.39
C ILE A 85 -5.78 11.59 -4.98
N THR A 86 -4.81 12.14 -5.72
CA THR A 86 -4.21 13.45 -5.47
C THR A 86 -5.20 14.58 -5.77
N ASN A 87 -6.07 14.42 -6.77
CA ASN A 87 -7.05 15.43 -7.19
C ASN A 87 -8.45 15.23 -6.60
N MET A 88 -8.68 14.14 -5.84
CA MET A 88 -9.99 13.92 -5.25
C MET A 88 -10.28 14.92 -4.11
N ASN A 89 -11.56 15.08 -3.79
CA ASN A 89 -11.96 15.91 -2.66
C ASN A 89 -11.32 15.39 -1.35
N PRO A 90 -10.79 16.27 -0.47
CA PRO A 90 -10.16 15.87 0.81
C PRO A 90 -11.02 14.92 1.64
N TYR A 91 -12.31 15.22 1.82
CA TYR A 91 -13.24 14.35 2.56
C TYR A 91 -13.47 12.99 1.86
N ALA A 92 -13.33 12.94 0.53
CA ALA A 92 -13.39 11.68 -0.20
C ALA A 92 -12.14 10.84 0.05
N PHE A 93 -10.97 11.47 0.15
CA PHE A 93 -9.72 10.80 0.50
C PHE A 93 -9.75 10.26 1.93
N GLU A 94 -10.23 11.03 2.89
CA GLU A 94 -10.43 10.57 4.28
C GLU A 94 -11.36 9.34 4.34
N ARG A 95 -12.52 9.37 3.66
CA ARG A 95 -13.44 8.21 3.60
C ARG A 95 -12.81 7.00 2.93
N LEU A 96 -12.00 7.21 1.89
CA LEU A 96 -11.29 6.13 1.21
C LEU A 96 -10.22 5.52 2.14
N SER A 97 -9.49 6.35 2.86
CA SER A 97 -8.50 5.92 3.86
C SER A 97 -9.15 5.12 5.00
N GLN A 98 -10.29 5.58 5.50
CA GLN A 98 -11.06 4.83 6.51
C GLN A 98 -11.53 3.47 5.99
N ARG A 99 -11.99 3.42 4.73
CA ARG A 99 -12.37 2.15 4.10
C ARG A 99 -11.17 1.22 4.01
N LEU A 100 -10.02 1.72 3.58
CA LEU A 100 -8.78 0.94 3.53
C LEU A 100 -8.41 0.41 4.92
N LEU A 101 -8.41 1.26 5.95
CA LEU A 101 -8.11 0.84 7.32
C LEU A 101 -9.06 -0.28 7.81
N ARG A 102 -10.36 -0.19 7.52
CA ARG A 102 -11.32 -1.25 7.85
C ARG A 102 -10.99 -2.57 7.15
N GLU A 103 -10.61 -2.52 5.87
CA GLU A 103 -10.19 -3.72 5.14
C GLU A 103 -8.86 -4.29 5.67
N CYS A 104 -8.00 -3.44 6.22
CA CYS A 104 -6.78 -3.85 6.93
C CYS A 104 -7.06 -4.49 8.32
N GLY A 105 -8.32 -4.59 8.75
CA GLY A 105 -8.70 -5.24 10.00
C GLY A 105 -8.92 -4.27 11.17
N PHE A 106 -8.93 -2.96 10.91
CA PHE A 106 -9.30 -1.99 11.94
C PHE A 106 -10.81 -2.07 12.22
N THR A 107 -11.14 -2.12 13.49
CA THR A 107 -12.51 -2.10 13.99
C THR A 107 -12.79 -0.77 14.69
N GLN A 108 -14.06 -0.42 14.86
CA GLN A 108 -14.47 0.81 15.56
C GLN A 108 -13.76 2.06 15.00
N VAL A 109 -13.66 2.13 13.67
CA VAL A 109 -13.09 3.31 13.00
C VAL A 109 -14.10 4.45 13.09
N GLU A 110 -13.81 5.43 13.94
CA GLU A 110 -14.60 6.63 14.17
C GLU A 110 -13.90 7.85 13.61
N VAL A 111 -14.67 8.78 13.04
CA VAL A 111 -14.17 10.05 12.51
C VAL A 111 -14.32 11.10 13.58
N THR A 112 -13.27 11.84 13.84
CA THR A 112 -13.37 13.04 14.67
C THR A 112 -14.08 14.13 13.88
N LYS A 113 -15.18 14.66 14.40
CA LYS A 113 -16.05 15.62 13.70
C LYS A 113 -15.54 17.07 13.73
N LYS A 114 -14.31 17.36 14.19
CA LYS A 114 -13.90 18.75 14.42
C LYS A 114 -12.55 19.12 13.82
N SER A 115 -12.54 20.20 13.06
CA SER A 115 -11.39 21.08 12.88
C SER A 115 -10.97 21.62 14.27
N GLY A 116 -9.81 21.21 14.76
CA GLY A 116 -9.26 21.66 16.05
C GLY A 116 -8.59 20.60 16.91
N ASP A 117 -8.64 19.34 16.51
CA ASP A 117 -8.09 18.20 17.26
C ASP A 117 -6.62 17.91 16.90
N GLY A 118 -5.85 18.97 16.53
CA GLY A 118 -4.42 18.81 16.21
C GLY A 118 -4.14 17.98 14.97
N GLY A 119 -5.14 17.77 14.09
CA GLY A 119 -4.97 17.04 12.83
C GLY A 119 -5.31 15.56 12.89
N ILE A 120 -5.91 15.06 13.98
CA ILE A 120 -6.44 13.68 14.02
C ILE A 120 -7.76 13.63 13.26
N ASP A 121 -7.82 12.82 12.19
CA ASP A 121 -9.03 12.65 11.38
C ASP A 121 -9.91 11.50 11.90
N GLY A 122 -9.35 10.64 12.72
CA GLY A 122 -10.11 9.60 13.38
C GLY A 122 -9.28 8.67 14.25
N THR A 123 -10.01 7.79 14.95
CA THR A 123 -9.45 6.74 15.78
C THR A 123 -10.04 5.39 15.39
N GLY A 124 -9.39 4.32 15.82
CA GLY A 124 -9.85 2.97 15.60
C GLY A 124 -9.15 1.98 16.52
N LYS A 125 -9.62 0.74 16.50
CA LYS A 125 -8.96 -0.38 17.18
C LYS A 125 -8.45 -1.38 16.15
N LEU A 126 -7.18 -1.72 16.25
CA LEU A 126 -6.61 -2.86 15.53
C LEU A 126 -6.64 -4.07 16.45
N ARG A 127 -7.30 -5.16 16.03
CA ARG A 127 -7.29 -6.44 16.75
C ARG A 127 -6.47 -7.46 15.99
N ILE A 128 -5.46 -8.01 16.66
CA ILE A 128 -4.60 -9.05 16.10
C ILE A 128 -4.93 -10.39 16.75
N ASN A 129 -5.34 -11.35 15.94
CA ASN A 129 -5.68 -12.73 16.36
C ASN A 129 -6.71 -12.81 17.51
N GLY A 130 -7.53 -11.77 17.70
CA GLY A 130 -8.51 -11.72 18.78
C GLY A 130 -7.95 -11.53 20.19
N ILE A 131 -6.62 -11.54 20.35
CA ILE A 131 -5.92 -11.49 21.65
C ILE A 131 -5.42 -10.08 21.95
N PHE A 132 -4.74 -9.45 20.98
CA PHE A 132 -4.18 -8.12 21.16
C PHE A 132 -5.10 -7.06 20.57
N SER A 133 -5.23 -5.94 21.24
CA SER A 133 -6.03 -4.80 20.80
C SER A 133 -5.21 -3.52 21.00
N PHE A 134 -5.08 -2.71 19.95
CA PHE A 134 -4.36 -1.45 19.97
C PHE A 134 -5.31 -0.31 19.61
N ASN A 135 -5.30 0.75 20.41
CA ASN A 135 -5.97 1.99 20.05
C ASN A 135 -5.08 2.80 19.12
N ILE A 136 -5.61 3.16 17.98
CA ILE A 136 -4.86 3.81 16.90
C ILE A 136 -5.56 5.11 16.56
N ALA A 137 -4.78 6.18 16.38
CA ALA A 137 -5.24 7.41 15.73
C ALA A 137 -4.65 7.49 14.32
N PHE A 138 -5.39 8.11 13.40
CA PHE A 138 -4.90 8.32 12.04
C PHE A 138 -5.15 9.73 11.57
N GLN A 139 -4.24 10.20 10.70
CA GLN A 139 -4.34 11.45 9.95
C GLN A 139 -4.21 11.17 8.46
N CYS A 140 -5.05 11.82 7.65
CA CYS A 140 -5.08 11.68 6.20
C CYS A 140 -4.82 13.05 5.57
N LYS A 141 -3.63 13.23 4.99
CA LYS A 141 -3.27 14.50 4.35
C LYS A 141 -3.24 14.34 2.83
N ARG A 142 -4.29 14.84 2.15
CA ARG A 142 -4.24 14.96 0.68
C ARG A 142 -3.26 16.10 0.33
N TYR A 143 -2.10 15.73 -0.18
CA TYR A 143 -1.00 16.65 -0.44
C TYR A 143 -0.25 16.28 -1.71
N GLN A 144 0.14 17.26 -2.54
CA GLN A 144 0.86 17.04 -3.79
C GLN A 144 2.39 17.11 -3.64
N GLY A 145 2.87 17.32 -2.43
CA GLY A 145 4.28 17.51 -2.14
C GLY A 145 4.85 16.47 -1.18
N VAL A 146 5.91 16.88 -0.50
CA VAL A 146 6.66 16.05 0.44
C VAL A 146 6.28 16.44 1.87
N VAL A 147 5.75 15.52 2.64
CA VAL A 147 5.44 15.70 4.07
C VAL A 147 6.74 15.76 4.87
N GLY A 148 6.90 16.79 5.68
CA GLY A 148 8.09 17.03 6.48
C GLY A 148 8.01 16.48 7.90
N SER A 149 9.15 16.51 8.61
CA SER A 149 9.21 16.10 10.03
C SER A 149 8.35 16.96 10.96
N GLY A 150 8.04 18.21 10.58
CA GLY A 150 7.13 19.08 11.31
C GLY A 150 5.73 18.48 11.40
N ASP A 151 5.15 18.07 10.27
CA ASP A 151 3.83 17.44 10.23
C ASP A 151 3.75 16.18 11.12
N ILE A 152 4.82 15.39 11.14
CA ILE A 152 4.89 14.18 11.96
C ILE A 152 4.95 14.51 13.46
N ARG A 153 5.71 15.56 13.84
CA ARG A 153 5.76 16.03 15.23
C ARG A 153 4.42 16.59 15.69
N ASP A 154 3.76 17.37 14.86
CA ASP A 154 2.45 17.96 15.16
C ASP A 154 1.40 16.87 15.36
N PHE A 155 1.36 15.88 14.45
CA PHE A 155 0.46 14.72 14.59
C PHE A 155 0.79 13.94 15.87
N ARG A 156 2.06 13.65 16.15
CA ARG A 156 2.43 12.96 17.40
C ARG A 156 2.02 13.75 18.63
N GLY A 157 2.19 15.09 18.62
CA GLY A 157 1.77 15.97 19.71
C GLY A 157 0.28 15.95 20.00
N SER A 158 -0.53 15.56 19.00
CA SER A 158 -1.98 15.45 19.11
C SER A 158 -2.43 14.09 19.64
N LEU A 159 -1.54 13.08 19.68
CA LEU A 159 -1.88 11.74 20.16
C LEU A 159 -2.06 11.77 21.69
N THR A 160 -3.20 11.33 22.14
CA THR A 160 -3.50 11.19 23.58
C THR A 160 -2.85 9.94 24.16
N THR A 161 -2.72 9.88 25.50
CA THR A 161 -2.02 8.80 26.20
C THR A 161 -2.67 7.42 26.05
N ASN A 162 -3.93 7.35 25.64
CA ASN A 162 -4.66 6.11 25.36
C ASN A 162 -4.46 5.58 23.92
N ILE A 163 -3.75 6.34 23.08
CA ILE A 163 -3.40 5.90 21.72
C ILE A 163 -2.03 5.24 21.77
N GLU A 164 -1.95 4.00 21.35
CA GLU A 164 -0.71 3.24 21.35
C GLU A 164 0.10 3.49 20.07
N LYS A 165 -0.57 3.80 18.95
CA LYS A 165 0.10 4.00 17.66
C LYS A 165 -0.62 5.01 16.78
N GLY A 166 0.16 5.81 16.04
CA GLY A 166 -0.34 6.71 15.01
C GLY A 166 -0.18 6.09 13.60
N VAL A 167 -1.09 6.45 12.69
CA VAL A 167 -0.96 6.16 11.25
C VAL A 167 -1.12 7.45 10.48
N PHE A 168 -0.12 7.84 9.70
CA PHE A 168 -0.15 9.02 8.86
C PHE A 168 -0.24 8.61 7.39
N ILE A 169 -1.33 9.01 6.71
CA ILE A 169 -1.62 8.65 5.33
C ILE A 169 -1.54 9.91 4.46
N THR A 170 -0.82 9.87 3.36
CA THR A 170 -0.76 10.98 2.41
C THR A 170 -0.89 10.52 0.97
N THR A 171 -1.35 11.41 0.09
CA THR A 171 -1.26 11.21 -1.36
C THR A 171 0.10 11.60 -1.93
N GLY A 172 0.92 12.33 -1.17
CA GLY A 172 2.28 12.72 -1.51
C GLY A 172 3.31 11.69 -1.06
N SER A 173 4.52 12.15 -0.80
CA SER A 173 5.63 11.36 -0.27
C SER A 173 6.10 11.89 1.08
N PHE A 174 6.99 11.15 1.76
CA PHE A 174 7.62 11.60 3.01
C PHE A 174 9.08 11.96 2.78
N SER A 175 9.54 13.02 3.44
CA SER A 175 10.95 13.35 3.48
C SER A 175 11.72 12.35 4.36
N LYS A 176 13.03 12.23 4.12
CA LYS A 176 13.89 11.39 4.96
C LYS A 176 13.77 11.76 6.45
N SER A 177 13.75 13.07 6.75
CA SER A 177 13.58 13.55 8.13
C SER A 177 12.20 13.22 8.73
N ALA A 178 11.15 13.11 7.92
CA ALA A 178 9.84 12.67 8.38
C ALA A 178 9.84 11.18 8.75
N ILE A 179 10.49 10.35 7.93
CA ILE A 179 10.63 8.90 8.20
C ILE A 179 11.44 8.66 9.48
N GLU A 180 12.55 9.38 9.64
CA GLU A 180 13.39 9.32 10.86
C GLU A 180 12.61 9.79 12.09
N GLU A 181 11.84 10.89 11.97
CA GLU A 181 11.00 11.40 13.05
C GLU A 181 9.92 10.38 13.43
N ALA A 182 9.23 9.76 12.45
CA ALA A 182 8.15 8.80 12.70
C ALA A 182 8.60 7.59 13.52
N SER A 183 9.84 7.12 13.29
CA SER A 183 10.45 5.96 13.94
C SER A 183 11.42 6.30 15.08
N SER A 184 11.43 7.57 15.57
CA SER A 184 12.36 8.01 16.61
C SER A 184 12.26 7.15 17.87
N PRO A 185 13.37 6.61 18.40
CA PRO A 185 13.37 5.81 19.62
C PRO A 185 12.84 6.58 20.84
N GLY A 186 12.11 5.89 21.71
CA GLY A 186 11.54 6.46 22.92
C GLY A 186 10.33 7.37 22.71
N LYS A 187 9.89 7.54 21.47
CA LYS A 187 8.67 8.28 21.13
C LYS A 187 7.60 7.32 20.65
N GLN A 188 6.34 7.77 20.70
CA GLN A 188 5.21 7.04 20.13
C GLN A 188 5.42 6.86 18.62
N GLN A 189 5.37 5.61 18.17
CA GLN A 189 5.66 5.24 16.79
C GLN A 189 4.51 5.62 15.87
N ILE A 190 4.85 6.11 14.67
CA ILE A 190 3.89 6.47 13.64
C ILE A 190 4.21 5.65 12.39
N ASP A 191 3.22 4.89 11.91
CA ASP A 191 3.30 4.25 10.61
C ASP A 191 2.98 5.26 9.51
N LEU A 192 3.77 5.24 8.44
CA LEU A 192 3.63 6.15 7.33
C LEU A 192 3.13 5.38 6.11
N ILE A 193 2.10 5.91 5.44
CA ILE A 193 1.57 5.37 4.18
C ILE A 193 1.58 6.51 3.17
N ASP A 194 2.48 6.44 2.20
CA ASP A 194 2.55 7.42 1.10
C ASP A 194 1.58 7.08 -0.04
N GLY A 195 1.54 7.93 -1.08
CA GLY A 195 0.61 7.76 -2.19
C GLY A 195 0.80 6.46 -2.97
N GLU A 196 2.04 6.00 -3.14
CA GLU A 196 2.35 4.76 -3.85
C GLU A 196 1.98 3.52 -3.03
N GLU A 197 2.29 3.53 -1.75
CA GLU A 197 1.89 2.46 -0.83
C GLU A 197 0.38 2.41 -0.68
N PHE A 198 -0.29 3.57 -0.59
CA PHE A 198 -1.74 3.66 -0.53
C PHE A 198 -2.41 3.00 -1.74
N ILE A 199 -1.96 3.29 -2.97
CA ILE A 199 -2.46 2.66 -4.19
C ILE A 199 -2.21 1.15 -4.17
N SER A 200 -1.04 0.73 -3.73
CA SER A 200 -0.69 -0.69 -3.61
C SER A 200 -1.63 -1.42 -2.66
N LYS A 201 -1.94 -0.79 -1.52
CA LYS A 201 -2.89 -1.32 -0.54
C LYS A 201 -4.33 -1.34 -1.07
N LEU A 202 -4.77 -0.33 -1.80
CA LEU A 202 -6.08 -0.35 -2.46
C LEU A 202 -6.23 -1.55 -3.40
N ALA A 203 -5.19 -1.82 -4.19
CA ALA A 203 -5.16 -2.97 -5.10
C ALA A 203 -5.15 -4.31 -4.35
N GLU A 204 -4.33 -4.43 -3.29
CA GLU A 204 -4.23 -5.62 -2.44
C GLU A 204 -5.59 -5.99 -1.83
N PHE A 205 -6.31 -5.00 -1.31
CA PHE A 205 -7.61 -5.19 -0.69
C PHE A 205 -8.79 -5.17 -1.68
N GLY A 206 -8.53 -5.09 -2.99
CA GLY A 206 -9.55 -5.09 -4.03
C GLY A 206 -10.50 -3.89 -3.93
N ILE A 207 -10.01 -2.75 -3.43
CA ILE A 207 -10.77 -1.51 -3.37
C ILE A 207 -10.66 -0.82 -4.73
N GLU A 208 -11.65 -1.02 -5.57
CA GLU A 208 -11.71 -0.36 -6.87
C GLU A 208 -12.28 1.05 -6.77
N LEU A 209 -11.55 2.01 -7.33
CA LEU A 209 -12.06 3.36 -7.55
C LEU A 209 -12.92 3.36 -8.83
N LYS A 210 -14.04 4.11 -8.83
CA LYS A 210 -14.88 4.25 -10.04
C LYS A 210 -14.07 4.73 -11.25
N ALA A 211 -13.12 5.63 -11.03
CA ALA A 211 -12.19 6.10 -12.05
C ALA A 211 -11.30 4.97 -12.61
N ALA A 212 -10.87 4.02 -11.79
CA ALA A 212 -10.09 2.87 -12.24
C ALA A 212 -10.87 1.95 -13.18
N ARG A 213 -12.18 1.78 -12.96
CA ARG A 213 -13.05 1.02 -13.87
C ARG A 213 -13.15 1.68 -15.24
N GLN A 214 -13.25 3.01 -15.30
CA GLN A 214 -13.26 3.75 -16.56
C GLN A 214 -11.92 3.69 -17.29
N ILE A 215 -10.81 3.72 -16.55
CA ILE A 215 -9.47 3.58 -17.12
C ILE A 215 -9.30 2.16 -17.69
N LYS A 216 -9.61 1.11 -16.93
CA LYS A 216 -9.56 -0.28 -17.40
C LYS A 216 -10.46 -0.52 -18.62
N ALA A 217 -11.69 0.00 -18.59
CA ALA A 217 -12.62 -0.14 -19.73
C ALA A 217 -12.09 0.54 -21.01
N LYS A 218 -11.31 1.61 -20.89
CA LYS A 218 -10.72 2.31 -22.04
C LYS A 218 -9.56 1.54 -22.68
N TYR A 219 -8.84 0.70 -21.91
CA TYR A 219 -7.67 -0.06 -22.37
C TYR A 219 -7.98 -1.54 -22.67
N SER A 220 -9.14 -2.06 -22.25
CA SER A 220 -9.54 -3.46 -22.53
C SER A 220 -10.27 -3.65 -23.87
N PHE A 221 -10.38 -2.61 -24.70
CA PHE A 221 -11.05 -2.70 -26.00
C PHE A 221 -10.16 -3.11 -27.18
N ASP A 222 -8.84 -3.24 -26.95
CA ASP A 222 -7.91 -3.58 -28.05
C ASP A 222 -7.70 -5.09 -28.26
N ASP A 223 -8.24 -5.95 -27.38
CA ASP A 223 -8.10 -7.42 -27.50
C ASP A 223 -9.30 -8.11 -28.18
N ALA A 224 -10.23 -7.38 -28.76
CA ALA A 224 -11.45 -7.93 -29.35
C ALA A 224 -11.52 -7.89 -30.89
N GLU A 225 -10.44 -7.51 -31.56
CA GLU A 225 -10.35 -7.59 -33.06
C GLU A 225 -9.05 -8.28 -33.48
N LEU A 226 -9.03 -9.61 -33.35
CA LEU A 226 -8.26 -10.53 -34.22
C LEU A 226 -8.91 -11.91 -34.24
#